data_39f40d973cd72e6130849127b2019c9f
#
_entry.id   39f40d973cd72e6130849127b2019c9f
#
_cell.length_a   1.000
_cell.length_b   1.000
_cell.length_c   1.000
_cell.angle_alpha   90.00
_cell.angle_beta   90.00
_cell.angle_gamma   90.00
#
_symmetry.space_group_name_H-M   'P 1'
#
loop_
_entity.id
_entity.type
_entity.pdbx_description
1 polymer ?
#
loop_
_entity_poly.entity_id
_entity_poly.type
_entity_poly.pdbx_seq_one_letter_code
_entity_poly.pdbx_strand_id
1 'polypeptide(L)'
;MKKKPLKIISLFAGAGGMDLGFKNAGFDIIWANDFDPDSVKTYKRNFGDHIVLGDIEKIRTNNMPDNPDIVIGGFPCQGFSIANLGRSVDDSRNKLYKQMLRVIRVKKPKYFVAENVAGILTLGKGAVMQKIIKDFKSIGYKVDYKLLNAADYGVPQARRRVFIIGNRLDLNNTFPKQTHEAPFTEKHMLAEVLEKHITTKEAIGFLSKAPLTNKVFYLNNRIIHNHV
;
A
#
# COMPACT_ATOMS: atom_id res chain seq x y z
N MET A 1 -10.04 -17.59 23.99
CA MET A 1 -9.34 -18.13 22.79
C MET A 1 -8.83 -16.94 21.98
N LYS A 2 -7.51 -16.82 21.73
CA LYS A 2 -6.98 -15.80 20.83
C LYS A 2 -7.47 -16.10 19.41
N LYS A 3 -8.15 -15.15 18.75
CA LYS A 3 -8.53 -15.29 17.33
C LYS A 3 -7.27 -15.51 16.50
N LYS A 4 -7.30 -16.48 15.57
CA LYS A 4 -6.21 -16.64 14.60
C LYS A 4 -6.07 -15.36 13.78
N PRO A 5 -4.84 -14.88 13.52
CA PRO A 5 -4.63 -13.72 12.67
C PRO A 5 -5.19 -13.97 11.26
N LEU A 6 -5.73 -12.92 10.65
CA LEU A 6 -6.20 -12.98 9.26
C LEU A 6 -5.01 -13.05 8.32
N LYS A 7 -5.11 -13.92 7.31
CA LYS A 7 -4.05 -14.25 6.35
C LYS A 7 -4.05 -13.31 5.16
N ILE A 8 -2.87 -12.81 4.82
CA ILE A 8 -2.67 -11.86 3.71
C ILE A 8 -1.76 -12.46 2.64
N ILE A 9 -2.15 -12.25 1.37
CA ILE A 9 -1.26 -12.31 0.21
C ILE A 9 -0.92 -10.88 -0.18
N SER A 10 0.39 -10.57 -0.27
CA SER A 10 0.92 -9.26 -0.65
C SER A 10 1.52 -9.30 -2.06
N LEU A 11 1.02 -8.45 -2.95
CA LEU A 11 1.48 -8.30 -4.33
C LEU A 11 2.21 -6.97 -4.48
N PHE A 12 3.27 -6.96 -5.29
CA PHE A 12 4.10 -5.75 -5.47
C PHE A 12 4.61 -5.21 -4.13
N ALA A 13 5.08 -6.12 -3.27
CA ALA A 13 5.36 -5.85 -1.87
C ALA A 13 6.50 -4.86 -1.65
N GLY A 14 7.38 -4.70 -2.66
CA GLY A 14 8.59 -3.89 -2.52
C GLY A 14 9.44 -4.36 -1.33
N ALA A 15 9.95 -3.43 -0.56
CA ALA A 15 10.68 -3.70 0.69
C ALA A 15 9.77 -4.01 1.89
N GLY A 16 8.44 -4.11 1.70
CA GLY A 16 7.48 -4.50 2.74
C GLY A 16 6.85 -3.35 3.53
N GLY A 17 6.82 -2.13 3.00
CA GLY A 17 6.30 -0.98 3.75
C GLY A 17 4.82 -1.11 4.12
N MET A 18 3.96 -1.57 3.20
CA MET A 18 2.54 -1.82 3.47
C MET A 18 2.39 -3.03 4.40
N ASP A 19 3.17 -4.08 4.15
CA ASP A 19 3.16 -5.33 4.92
C ASP A 19 3.51 -5.09 6.39
N LEU A 20 4.44 -4.16 6.67
CA LEU A 20 4.78 -3.75 8.03
C LEU A 20 3.57 -3.17 8.77
N GLY A 21 2.80 -2.31 8.10
CA GLY A 21 1.59 -1.75 8.68
C GLY A 21 0.56 -2.83 9.05
N PHE A 22 0.30 -3.77 8.15
CA PHE A 22 -0.60 -4.89 8.41
C PHE A 22 -0.07 -5.83 9.50
N LYS A 23 1.22 -6.16 9.48
CA LYS A 23 1.85 -6.98 10.52
C LYS A 23 1.74 -6.34 11.91
N ASN A 24 1.98 -5.03 12.01
CA ASN A 24 1.83 -4.28 13.27
C ASN A 24 0.38 -4.25 13.76
N ALA A 25 -0.59 -4.33 12.86
CA ALA A 25 -2.01 -4.44 13.18
C ALA A 25 -2.47 -5.88 13.50
N GLY A 26 -1.53 -6.85 13.56
CA GLY A 26 -1.81 -8.22 13.98
C GLY A 26 -2.26 -9.16 12.85
N PHE A 27 -2.06 -8.79 11.60
CA PHE A 27 -2.30 -9.66 10.45
C PHE A 27 -1.08 -10.55 10.15
N ASP A 28 -1.32 -11.65 9.45
CA ASP A 28 -0.29 -12.61 9.06
C ASP A 28 -0.06 -12.58 7.55
N ILE A 29 1.13 -12.12 7.11
CA ILE A 29 1.51 -12.13 5.71
C ILE A 29 2.02 -13.51 5.37
N ILE A 30 1.19 -14.34 4.76
CA ILE A 30 1.52 -15.74 4.45
C ILE A 30 2.28 -15.92 3.14
N TRP A 31 2.27 -14.91 2.27
CA TRP A 31 2.95 -14.91 0.99
C TRP A 31 3.08 -13.49 0.45
N ALA A 32 4.21 -13.19 -0.15
CA ALA A 32 4.48 -11.92 -0.81
C ALA A 32 5.16 -12.13 -2.16
N ASN A 33 5.13 -11.10 -3.04
CA ASN A 33 5.84 -11.12 -4.31
C ASN A 33 6.32 -9.72 -4.69
N ASP A 34 7.52 -9.68 -5.23
CA ASP A 34 8.02 -8.52 -5.97
C ASP A 34 8.97 -8.98 -7.09
N PHE A 35 9.15 -8.15 -8.12
CA PHE A 35 10.03 -8.46 -9.24
C PHE A 35 11.44 -7.89 -9.06
N ASP A 36 11.63 -6.92 -8.15
CA ASP A 36 12.90 -6.25 -7.89
C ASP A 36 13.75 -7.03 -6.88
N PRO A 37 14.96 -7.49 -7.28
CA PRO A 37 15.81 -8.31 -6.42
C PRO A 37 16.24 -7.61 -5.12
N ASP A 38 16.51 -6.31 -5.16
CA ASP A 38 16.98 -5.57 -3.99
C ASP A 38 15.85 -5.33 -2.99
N SER A 39 14.66 -5.06 -3.48
CA SER A 39 13.44 -5.02 -2.68
C SER A 39 13.19 -6.35 -1.98
N VAL A 40 13.26 -7.47 -2.72
CA VAL A 40 13.07 -8.81 -2.17
C VAL A 40 14.14 -9.14 -1.12
N LYS A 41 15.40 -8.79 -1.36
CA LYS A 41 16.48 -8.96 -0.39
C LYS A 41 16.20 -8.19 0.90
N THR A 42 15.76 -6.95 0.78
CA THR A 42 15.39 -6.10 1.92
C THR A 42 14.18 -6.67 2.65
N TYR A 43 13.17 -7.12 1.92
CA TYR A 43 11.98 -7.76 2.48
C TYR A 43 12.35 -9.01 3.30
N LYS A 44 13.12 -9.93 2.72
CA LYS A 44 13.57 -11.15 3.41
C LYS A 44 14.27 -10.87 4.73
N ARG A 45 15.12 -9.85 4.75
CA ARG A 45 15.84 -9.44 5.96
C ARG A 45 14.92 -8.98 7.09
N ASN A 46 13.77 -8.37 6.75
CA ASN A 46 12.86 -7.77 7.73
C ASN A 46 11.65 -8.65 8.07
N PHE A 47 11.22 -9.51 7.16
CA PHE A 47 9.96 -10.26 7.28
C PHE A 47 10.13 -11.78 7.17
N GLY A 48 11.22 -12.26 6.55
CA GLY A 48 11.46 -13.68 6.32
C GLY A 48 11.28 -14.09 4.85
N ASP A 49 11.36 -15.41 4.60
CA ASP A 49 11.53 -15.98 3.26
C ASP A 49 10.21 -16.23 2.49
N HIS A 50 9.07 -15.83 3.02
CA HIS A 50 7.77 -16.04 2.37
C HIS A 50 7.52 -15.11 1.17
N ILE A 51 8.51 -14.33 0.75
CA ILE A 51 8.47 -13.52 -0.47
C ILE A 51 9.10 -14.26 -1.65
N VAL A 52 8.42 -14.19 -2.80
CA VAL A 52 8.85 -14.77 -4.08
C VAL A 52 9.36 -13.67 -4.99
N LEU A 53 10.63 -13.79 -5.41
CA LEU A 53 11.19 -12.95 -6.47
C LEU A 53 10.64 -13.42 -7.82
N GLY A 54 10.01 -12.54 -8.57
CA GLY A 54 9.56 -12.84 -9.93
C GLY A 54 8.47 -11.92 -10.44
N ASP A 55 8.34 -11.93 -11.76
CA ASP A 55 7.29 -11.21 -12.46
C ASP A 55 5.93 -11.87 -12.17
N ILE A 56 5.00 -11.10 -11.60
CA ILE A 56 3.66 -11.57 -11.23
C ILE A 56 2.87 -12.11 -12.45
N GLU A 57 3.17 -11.65 -13.66
CA GLU A 57 2.52 -12.16 -14.87
C GLU A 57 2.87 -13.65 -15.12
N LYS A 58 4.06 -14.06 -14.71
CA LYS A 58 4.58 -15.43 -14.86
C LYS A 58 4.23 -16.35 -13.70
N ILE A 59 3.83 -15.78 -12.55
CA ILE A 59 3.48 -16.56 -11.37
C ILE A 59 2.04 -17.07 -11.49
N ARG A 60 1.88 -18.40 -11.53
CA ARG A 60 0.56 -19.04 -11.53
C ARG A 60 -0.10 -18.89 -10.17
N THR A 61 -1.41 -18.63 -10.16
CA THR A 61 -2.17 -18.51 -8.91
C THR A 61 -2.17 -19.79 -8.07
N ASN A 62 -2.03 -20.96 -8.71
CA ASN A 62 -1.94 -22.24 -8.00
C ASN A 62 -0.65 -22.38 -7.16
N ASN A 63 0.38 -21.57 -7.43
CA ASN A 63 1.61 -21.52 -6.64
C ASN A 63 1.50 -20.57 -5.43
N MET A 64 0.36 -19.91 -5.27
CA MET A 64 0.07 -19.05 -4.13
C MET A 64 -0.79 -19.79 -3.10
N PRO A 65 -0.64 -19.52 -1.80
CA PRO A 65 -1.49 -20.12 -0.76
C PRO A 65 -2.99 -19.96 -1.05
N ASP A 66 -3.76 -20.95 -0.66
CA ASP A 66 -5.22 -20.90 -0.78
C ASP A 66 -5.87 -20.21 0.43
N ASN A 67 -7.09 -19.73 0.21
CA ASN A 67 -7.94 -19.13 1.23
C ASN A 67 -7.27 -17.98 2.01
N PRO A 68 -6.66 -16.99 1.35
CA PRO A 68 -6.27 -15.76 2.03
C PRO A 68 -7.54 -15.01 2.47
N ASP A 69 -7.49 -14.37 3.62
CA ASP A 69 -8.57 -13.48 4.05
C ASP A 69 -8.52 -12.16 3.31
N ILE A 70 -7.31 -11.68 2.99
CA ILE A 70 -7.07 -10.38 2.37
C ILE A 70 -5.99 -10.51 1.27
N VAL A 71 -6.15 -9.75 0.18
CA VAL A 71 -5.09 -9.49 -0.80
C VAL A 71 -4.74 -8.01 -0.74
N ILE A 72 -3.46 -7.69 -0.55
CA ILE A 72 -2.98 -6.31 -0.59
C ILE A 72 -2.01 -6.10 -1.74
N GLY A 73 -1.82 -4.84 -2.19
CA GLY A 73 -0.80 -4.54 -3.19
C GLY A 73 -0.80 -3.10 -3.68
N GLY A 74 0.39 -2.59 -3.95
CA GLY A 74 0.61 -1.29 -4.59
C GLY A 74 1.03 -1.47 -6.05
N PHE A 75 0.07 -1.70 -6.96
CA PHE A 75 0.42 -1.93 -8.36
C PHE A 75 0.99 -0.66 -9.01
N PRO A 76 2.08 -0.78 -9.84
CA PRO A 76 2.68 0.37 -10.49
C PRO A 76 1.75 1.11 -11.45
N CYS A 77 1.82 2.46 -11.41
CA CYS A 77 1.04 3.35 -12.28
C CYS A 77 1.78 3.73 -13.58
N GLN A 78 2.89 3.04 -13.92
CA GLN A 78 3.80 3.45 -15.00
C GLN A 78 3.19 3.43 -16.42
N GLY A 79 2.08 2.74 -16.62
CA GLY A 79 1.36 2.73 -17.91
C GLY A 79 0.46 3.94 -18.15
N PHE A 80 0.26 4.74 -17.14
CA PHE A 80 -0.67 5.87 -17.14
C PHE A 80 0.05 7.24 -17.16
N SER A 81 1.32 7.29 -17.62
CA SER A 81 2.10 8.54 -17.65
C SER A 81 1.46 9.58 -18.59
N ILE A 82 1.34 10.81 -18.09
CA ILE A 82 0.81 12.00 -18.76
C ILE A 82 1.54 12.33 -20.08
N ALA A 83 2.76 11.84 -20.27
CA ALA A 83 3.58 12.05 -21.46
C ALA A 83 3.04 11.38 -22.74
N ASN A 84 1.95 10.61 -22.66
CA ASN A 84 1.38 9.88 -23.80
C ASN A 84 -0.15 10.12 -23.94
N LEU A 85 -0.55 11.38 -24.07
CA LEU A 85 -1.94 11.82 -24.29
C LEU A 85 -2.62 11.27 -25.58
N GLY A 86 -1.92 10.47 -26.38
CA GLY A 86 -2.43 9.91 -27.65
C GLY A 86 -2.58 8.38 -27.69
N ARG A 87 -2.36 7.65 -26.59
CA ARG A 87 -2.45 6.17 -26.59
C ARG A 87 -3.69 5.70 -25.82
N SER A 88 -4.34 4.69 -26.39
CA SER A 88 -5.60 4.13 -25.91
C SER A 88 -5.52 3.61 -24.48
N VAL A 89 -6.66 3.61 -23.77
CA VAL A 89 -6.85 3.03 -22.42
C VAL A 89 -6.46 1.53 -22.37
N ASP A 90 -6.22 0.91 -23.50
CA ASP A 90 -5.78 -0.49 -23.70
C ASP A 90 -4.26 -0.68 -23.77
N ASP A 91 -3.46 0.31 -23.41
CA ASP A 91 -2.00 0.19 -23.41
C ASP A 91 -1.54 -0.99 -22.53
N SER A 92 -0.63 -1.78 -23.10
CA SER A 92 -0.03 -2.97 -22.47
C SER A 92 0.57 -2.72 -21.08
N ARG A 93 0.84 -1.46 -20.74
CA ARG A 93 1.37 -1.02 -19.45
C ARG A 93 0.35 -1.00 -18.31
N ASN A 94 -0.96 -1.10 -18.63
CA ASN A 94 -2.04 -1.24 -17.64
C ASN A 94 -2.22 -2.68 -17.15
N LYS A 95 -1.27 -3.57 -17.46
CA LYS A 95 -1.41 -5.00 -17.16
C LYS A 95 -1.34 -5.33 -15.68
N LEU A 96 -0.60 -4.54 -14.89
CA LEU A 96 -0.27 -4.95 -13.52
C LEU A 96 -1.47 -4.91 -12.55
N TYR A 97 -2.39 -3.93 -12.66
CA TYR A 97 -3.63 -4.01 -11.87
C TYR A 97 -4.50 -5.21 -12.28
N LYS A 98 -4.45 -5.60 -13.58
CA LYS A 98 -5.14 -6.81 -14.07
C LYS A 98 -4.57 -8.09 -13.43
N GLN A 99 -3.28 -8.10 -13.07
CA GLN A 99 -2.70 -9.22 -12.32
C GLN A 99 -3.24 -9.29 -10.90
N MET A 100 -3.36 -8.15 -10.22
CA MET A 100 -4.03 -8.10 -8.92
C MET A 100 -5.50 -8.56 -9.04
N LEU A 101 -6.23 -8.09 -10.05
CA LEU A 101 -7.59 -8.52 -10.35
C LEU A 101 -7.66 -10.05 -10.60
N ARG A 102 -6.69 -10.62 -11.34
CA ARG A 102 -6.58 -12.07 -11.59
C ARG A 102 -6.44 -12.85 -10.29
N VAL A 103 -5.51 -12.43 -9.42
CA VAL A 103 -5.30 -13.09 -8.13
C VAL A 103 -6.55 -13.00 -7.26
N ILE A 104 -7.17 -11.82 -7.13
CA ILE A 104 -8.40 -11.63 -6.34
C ILE A 104 -9.55 -12.47 -6.90
N ARG A 105 -9.71 -12.55 -8.22
CA ARG A 105 -10.76 -13.36 -8.85
C ARG A 105 -10.61 -14.85 -8.53
N VAL A 106 -9.39 -15.37 -8.52
CA VAL A 106 -9.10 -16.79 -8.30
C VAL A 106 -9.13 -17.13 -6.81
N LYS A 107 -8.43 -16.33 -5.98
CA LYS A 107 -8.28 -16.61 -4.54
C LYS A 107 -9.49 -16.19 -3.71
N LYS A 108 -10.34 -15.32 -4.24
CA LYS A 108 -11.60 -14.86 -3.64
C LYS A 108 -11.47 -14.43 -2.16
N PRO A 109 -10.51 -13.56 -1.81
CA PRO A 109 -10.36 -13.08 -0.44
C PRO A 109 -11.63 -12.35 0.03
N LYS A 110 -11.84 -12.26 1.35
CA LYS A 110 -12.96 -11.48 1.93
C LYS A 110 -12.79 -9.99 1.62
N TYR A 111 -11.55 -9.51 1.68
CA TYR A 111 -11.19 -8.12 1.42
C TYR A 111 -10.00 -8.02 0.46
N PHE A 112 -9.88 -6.90 -0.21
CA PHE A 112 -8.61 -6.47 -0.79
C PHE A 112 -8.34 -5.00 -0.46
N VAL A 113 -7.06 -4.64 -0.43
CA VAL A 113 -6.61 -3.25 -0.31
C VAL A 113 -5.56 -2.99 -1.38
N ALA A 114 -5.86 -2.07 -2.28
CA ALA A 114 -4.93 -1.62 -3.31
C ALA A 114 -4.47 -0.18 -3.03
N GLU A 115 -3.20 0.11 -3.26
CA GLU A 115 -2.63 1.46 -3.12
C GLU A 115 -2.14 1.97 -4.46
N ASN A 116 -2.27 3.29 -4.66
CA ASN A 116 -1.67 3.94 -5.81
C ASN A 116 -1.38 5.43 -5.55
N VAL A 117 -0.61 6.04 -6.44
CA VAL A 117 -0.30 7.48 -6.38
C VAL A 117 -1.54 8.32 -6.63
N ALA A 118 -1.59 9.55 -6.06
CA ALA A 118 -2.71 10.46 -6.20
C ALA A 118 -3.08 10.77 -7.67
N GLY A 119 -2.09 10.77 -8.57
CA GLY A 119 -2.27 11.04 -10.00
C GLY A 119 -3.24 10.09 -10.71
N ILE A 120 -3.49 8.89 -10.18
CA ILE A 120 -4.44 7.94 -10.77
C ILE A 120 -5.87 8.49 -10.86
N LEU A 121 -6.25 9.42 -9.96
CA LEU A 121 -7.58 10.02 -9.93
C LEU A 121 -7.86 10.93 -11.12
N THR A 122 -6.84 11.59 -11.66
CA THR A 122 -6.98 12.54 -12.78
C THR A 122 -6.59 11.94 -14.12
N LEU A 123 -6.00 10.76 -14.10
CA LEU A 123 -5.49 10.10 -15.28
C LEU A 123 -6.60 9.73 -16.26
N GLY A 124 -6.42 10.11 -17.52
CA GLY A 124 -7.47 9.98 -18.55
C GLY A 124 -8.77 10.68 -18.16
N LYS A 125 -8.69 11.87 -17.53
CA LYS A 125 -9.85 12.59 -16.97
C LYS A 125 -10.68 11.75 -16.00
N GLY A 126 -10.02 10.86 -15.23
CA GLY A 126 -10.64 9.96 -14.27
C GLY A 126 -11.12 8.61 -14.84
N ALA A 127 -11.08 8.42 -16.16
CA ALA A 127 -11.56 7.18 -16.78
C ALA A 127 -10.82 5.93 -16.31
N VAL A 128 -9.52 6.06 -16.00
CA VAL A 128 -8.71 4.94 -15.51
C VAL A 128 -9.22 4.44 -14.16
N MET A 129 -9.46 5.33 -13.23
CA MET A 129 -9.98 4.96 -11.91
C MET A 129 -11.37 4.33 -12.02
N GLN A 130 -12.25 4.88 -12.85
CA GLN A 130 -13.58 4.32 -13.09
C GLN A 130 -13.49 2.90 -13.67
N LYS A 131 -12.57 2.66 -14.62
CA LYS A 131 -12.34 1.33 -15.16
C LYS A 131 -11.88 0.35 -14.10
N ILE A 132 -10.90 0.70 -13.28
CA ILE A 132 -10.39 -0.14 -12.18
C ILE A 132 -11.53 -0.52 -11.23
N ILE A 133 -12.33 0.45 -10.78
CA ILE A 133 -13.48 0.22 -9.91
C ILE A 133 -14.50 -0.72 -10.58
N LYS A 134 -14.83 -0.47 -11.85
CA LYS A 134 -15.76 -1.31 -12.62
C LYS A 134 -15.26 -2.77 -12.70
N ASP A 135 -13.97 -2.97 -12.97
CA ASP A 135 -13.38 -4.29 -13.10
C ASP A 135 -13.41 -5.06 -11.77
N PHE A 136 -13.10 -4.42 -10.63
CA PHE A 136 -13.24 -5.07 -9.32
C PHE A 136 -14.71 -5.32 -8.93
N LYS A 137 -15.63 -4.42 -9.27
CA LYS A 137 -17.08 -4.65 -9.06
C LYS A 137 -17.58 -5.83 -9.89
N SER A 138 -17.09 -6.01 -11.12
CA SER A 138 -17.51 -7.09 -12.02
C SER A 138 -17.16 -8.50 -11.50
N ILE A 139 -16.23 -8.61 -10.54
CA ILE A 139 -15.88 -9.87 -9.89
C ILE A 139 -16.51 -10.05 -8.51
N GLY A 140 -17.55 -9.25 -8.21
CA GLY A 140 -18.39 -9.42 -7.02
C GLY A 140 -17.91 -8.69 -5.75
N TYR A 141 -17.13 -7.61 -5.89
CA TYR A 141 -16.71 -6.80 -4.76
C TYR A 141 -17.46 -5.47 -4.69
N LYS A 142 -17.87 -5.08 -3.50
CA LYS A 142 -18.25 -3.70 -3.18
C LYS A 142 -16.95 -2.91 -3.00
N VAL A 143 -16.77 -1.82 -3.76
CA VAL A 143 -15.48 -1.14 -3.88
C VAL A 143 -15.66 0.35 -3.65
N ASP A 144 -14.85 0.88 -2.75
CA ASP A 144 -14.73 2.31 -2.45
C ASP A 144 -13.26 2.72 -2.50
N TYR A 145 -13.01 4.02 -2.67
CA TYR A 145 -11.65 4.56 -2.61
C TYR A 145 -11.61 5.91 -1.90
N LYS A 146 -10.46 6.22 -1.34
CA LYS A 146 -10.20 7.50 -0.68
C LYS A 146 -8.76 7.93 -0.90
N LEU A 147 -8.55 9.23 -1.12
CA LEU A 147 -7.24 9.85 -1.09
C LEU A 147 -6.88 10.16 0.36
N LEU A 148 -5.79 9.59 0.85
CA LEU A 148 -5.29 9.79 2.21
C LEU A 148 -3.91 10.45 2.14
N ASN A 149 -3.59 11.27 3.14
CA ASN A 149 -2.26 11.85 3.31
C ASN A 149 -1.64 11.27 4.58
N ALA A 150 -0.46 10.69 4.46
CA ALA A 150 0.21 10.05 5.60
C ALA A 150 0.45 10.98 6.79
N ALA A 151 0.65 12.28 6.53
CA ALA A 151 0.80 13.29 7.58
C ALA A 151 -0.45 13.36 8.50
N ASP A 152 -1.65 13.15 7.95
CA ASP A 152 -2.90 13.17 8.71
C ASP A 152 -3.04 12.00 9.70
N TYR A 153 -2.06 11.10 9.70
CA TYR A 153 -1.98 9.90 10.55
C TYR A 153 -0.66 9.84 11.35
N GLY A 154 0.01 10.97 11.55
CA GLY A 154 1.22 11.07 12.36
C GLY A 154 2.52 10.63 11.69
N VAL A 155 2.52 10.45 10.36
CA VAL A 155 3.75 10.19 9.61
C VAL A 155 4.41 11.52 9.26
N PRO A 156 5.71 11.73 9.53
CA PRO A 156 6.42 13.00 9.25
C PRO A 156 6.74 13.18 7.76
N GLN A 157 5.73 12.95 6.90
CA GLN A 157 5.85 13.05 5.44
C GLN A 157 4.49 13.42 4.83
N ALA A 158 4.49 14.46 4.01
CA ALA A 158 3.35 14.78 3.13
C ALA A 158 3.31 13.79 1.96
N ARG A 159 2.66 12.62 2.19
CA ARG A 159 2.55 11.52 1.20
C ARG A 159 1.10 11.22 0.92
N ARG A 160 0.61 11.71 -0.21
CA ARG A 160 -0.78 11.47 -0.66
C ARG A 160 -0.86 10.20 -1.49
N ARG A 161 -1.76 9.28 -1.09
CA ARG A 161 -1.99 8.00 -1.77
C ARG A 161 -3.48 7.69 -1.84
N VAL A 162 -3.88 7.08 -2.93
CA VAL A 162 -5.23 6.56 -3.11
C VAL A 162 -5.25 5.14 -2.58
N PHE A 163 -6.14 4.87 -1.63
CA PHE A 163 -6.43 3.52 -1.17
C PHE A 163 -7.77 3.08 -1.75
N ILE A 164 -7.79 1.91 -2.36
CA ILE A 164 -8.98 1.25 -2.90
C ILE A 164 -9.24 0.04 -2.03
N ILE A 165 -10.39 0.01 -1.38
CA ILE A 165 -10.81 -1.10 -0.53
C ILE A 165 -12.00 -1.80 -1.19
N GLY A 166 -11.92 -3.11 -1.30
CA GLY A 166 -13.04 -3.92 -1.74
C GLY A 166 -13.34 -5.06 -0.79
N ASN A 167 -14.63 -5.37 -0.61
CA ASN A 167 -15.07 -6.54 0.11
C ASN A 167 -16.16 -7.28 -0.67
N ARG A 168 -16.26 -8.60 -0.44
CA ARG A 168 -17.31 -9.47 -0.99
C ARG A 168 -18.35 -9.89 0.05
N LEU A 169 -18.42 -9.17 1.17
CA LEU A 169 -19.28 -9.45 2.31
C LEU A 169 -20.53 -8.55 2.35
N ASP A 170 -20.67 -7.67 1.34
CA ASP A 170 -21.68 -6.62 1.25
C ASP A 170 -21.70 -5.64 2.44
N LEU A 171 -20.55 -5.48 3.08
CA LEU A 171 -20.36 -4.50 4.15
C LEU A 171 -19.97 -3.14 3.58
N ASN A 172 -20.19 -2.08 4.35
CA ASN A 172 -19.66 -0.77 4.00
C ASN A 172 -18.13 -0.75 4.23
N ASN A 173 -17.38 -0.32 3.21
CA ASN A 173 -15.95 -0.11 3.38
C ASN A 173 -15.72 1.15 4.22
N THR A 174 -14.87 1.03 5.23
CA THR A 174 -14.51 2.14 6.11
C THR A 174 -13.05 2.53 5.88
N PHE A 175 -12.77 3.82 5.99
CA PHE A 175 -11.41 4.36 5.98
C PHE A 175 -11.09 4.92 7.37
N PRO A 176 -9.81 4.89 7.78
CA PRO A 176 -9.44 5.43 9.08
C PRO A 176 -9.79 6.92 9.17
N LYS A 177 -10.20 7.35 10.36
CA LYS A 177 -10.32 8.77 10.68
C LYS A 177 -8.92 9.36 10.81
N GLN A 178 -8.72 10.59 10.34
CA GLN A 178 -7.46 11.29 10.57
C GLN A 178 -7.29 11.59 12.06
N THR A 179 -6.04 11.55 12.52
CA THR A 179 -5.63 11.80 13.90
C THR A 179 -4.83 13.09 14.04
N HIS A 180 -4.30 13.61 12.94
CA HIS A 180 -3.45 14.80 12.88
C HIS A 180 -3.97 15.79 11.85
N GLU A 181 -3.69 17.08 12.07
CA GLU A 181 -4.07 18.15 11.15
C GLU A 181 -2.90 19.10 10.87
N ALA A 182 -2.96 19.79 9.72
CA ALA A 182 -1.98 20.81 9.39
C ALA A 182 -2.02 21.96 10.43
N PRO A 183 -0.86 22.56 10.77
CA PRO A 183 -0.84 23.79 11.55
C PRO A 183 -1.70 24.85 10.86
N PHE A 184 -2.48 25.61 11.65
CA PHE A 184 -3.35 26.70 11.16
C PHE A 184 -4.65 26.29 10.45
N THR A 185 -5.14 25.08 10.60
CA THR A 185 -6.50 24.75 10.20
C THR A 185 -7.49 25.52 11.08
N GLU A 186 -8.44 26.24 10.47
CA GLU A 186 -9.50 26.92 11.21
C GLU A 186 -10.29 25.89 12.03
N LYS A 187 -10.30 26.08 13.37
CA LYS A 187 -11.02 25.18 14.26
C LYS A 187 -12.53 25.42 14.11
N HIS A 188 -13.24 24.47 13.59
CA HIS A 188 -14.68 24.41 13.81
C HIS A 188 -14.94 24.12 15.29
N MET A 189 -15.74 24.96 15.95
CA MET A 189 -16.02 24.95 17.40
C MET A 189 -16.58 23.63 17.96
N LEU A 190 -16.88 22.64 17.11
CA LEU A 190 -17.45 21.34 17.45
C LEU A 190 -16.62 20.13 16.92
N ALA A 191 -15.41 20.36 16.41
CA ALA A 191 -14.56 19.29 15.90
C ALA A 191 -13.71 18.65 17.01
N GLU A 192 -13.48 17.34 16.92
CA GLU A 192 -12.48 16.65 17.74
C GLU A 192 -11.12 17.36 17.61
N VAL A 193 -10.44 17.61 18.71
CA VAL A 193 -9.11 18.23 18.70
C VAL A 193 -8.11 17.21 18.15
N LEU A 194 -7.63 17.44 16.92
CA LEU A 194 -6.62 16.62 16.30
C LEU A 194 -5.22 17.05 16.76
N GLU A 195 -4.28 16.11 16.74
CA GLU A 195 -2.87 16.40 16.98
C GLU A 195 -2.29 17.17 15.78
N LYS A 196 -1.22 17.94 16.00
CA LYS A 196 -0.53 18.62 14.89
C LYS A 196 0.28 17.61 14.07
N HIS A 197 0.43 17.88 12.76
CA HIS A 197 1.35 17.11 11.91
C HIS A 197 2.75 17.08 12.51
N ILE A 198 3.34 15.90 12.56
CA ILE A 198 4.72 15.70 12.97
C ILE A 198 5.64 16.14 11.84
N THR A 199 6.58 17.03 12.13
CA THR A 199 7.57 17.48 11.15
C THR A 199 8.73 16.49 11.03
N THR A 200 9.40 16.48 9.88
CA THR A 200 10.64 15.69 9.70
C THR A 200 11.70 16.09 10.73
N LYS A 201 11.79 17.38 11.09
CA LYS A 201 12.73 17.89 12.10
C LYS A 201 12.44 17.28 13.49
N GLU A 202 11.18 17.18 13.88
CA GLU A 202 10.80 16.54 15.15
C GLU A 202 11.11 15.05 15.14
N ALA A 203 10.85 14.37 14.03
CA ALA A 203 11.01 12.93 13.92
C ALA A 203 12.47 12.46 13.87
N ILE A 204 13.35 13.19 13.16
CA ILE A 204 14.74 12.76 12.90
C ILE A 204 15.79 13.83 13.18
N GLY A 205 15.43 15.03 13.68
CA GLY A 205 16.35 16.14 13.92
C GLY A 205 17.47 15.81 14.92
N PHE A 206 17.24 14.85 15.81
CA PHE A 206 18.27 14.34 16.72
C PHE A 206 19.43 13.64 15.99
N LEU A 207 19.22 13.14 14.77
CA LEU A 207 20.26 12.50 13.96
C LEU A 207 21.31 13.51 13.46
N SER A 208 20.98 14.80 13.42
CA SER A 208 21.95 15.85 13.02
C SER A 208 23.15 15.94 13.94
N LYS A 209 23.05 15.41 15.18
CA LYS A 209 24.14 15.33 16.16
C LYS A 209 24.85 13.97 16.15
N ALA A 210 24.41 13.03 15.33
CA ALA A 210 25.03 11.73 15.23
C ALA A 210 26.33 11.85 14.42
N PRO A 211 27.45 11.22 14.86
CA PRO A 211 28.67 11.20 14.09
C PRO A 211 28.45 10.49 12.75
N LEU A 212 28.96 11.05 11.66
CA LEU A 212 29.01 10.37 10.37
C LEU A 212 29.91 9.15 10.50
N THR A 213 29.34 7.98 10.49
CA THR A 213 30.06 6.72 10.56
C THR A 213 29.52 5.76 9.50
N ASN A 214 30.39 4.93 8.94
CA ASN A 214 30.02 3.83 8.04
C ASN A 214 29.42 2.62 8.81
N LYS A 215 29.16 2.77 10.10
CA LYS A 215 28.58 1.71 10.92
C LYS A 215 27.06 1.77 10.89
N VAL A 216 26.45 0.61 10.89
CA VAL A 216 24.99 0.46 11.02
C VAL A 216 24.60 0.82 12.46
N PHE A 217 23.68 1.77 12.62
CA PHE A 217 23.13 2.14 13.93
C PHE A 217 21.77 1.45 14.13
N TYR A 218 21.58 0.96 15.34
CA TYR A 218 20.30 0.46 15.81
C TYR A 218 19.67 1.50 16.71
N LEU A 219 18.52 2.01 16.33
CA LEU A 219 17.66 2.86 17.19
C LEU A 219 16.40 2.07 17.51
N ASN A 220 16.22 1.75 18.79
CA ASN A 220 15.05 0.99 19.27
C ASN A 220 14.81 -0.31 18.47
N ASN A 221 15.84 -1.11 18.25
CA ASN A 221 15.82 -2.33 17.43
C ASN A 221 15.45 -2.13 15.94
N ARG A 222 15.50 -0.91 15.42
CA ARG A 222 15.33 -0.62 14.00
C ARG A 222 16.68 -0.36 13.33
N ILE A 223 16.91 -0.98 12.19
CA ILE A 223 18.12 -0.75 11.39
C ILE A 223 17.91 0.53 10.59
N ILE A 224 18.76 1.54 10.81
CA ILE A 224 18.83 2.72 9.97
C ILE A 224 20.05 2.56 9.05
N HIS A 225 19.82 2.44 7.76
CA HIS A 225 20.88 2.48 6.78
C HIS A 225 21.15 3.94 6.39
N ASN A 226 22.38 4.43 6.64
CA ASN A 226 22.85 5.64 5.99
C ASN A 226 23.10 5.31 4.52
N HIS A 227 22.26 5.81 3.63
CA HIS A 227 22.60 5.96 2.22
C HIS A 227 23.29 7.32 2.07
N VAL A 228 24.60 7.28 1.84
CA VAL A 228 25.37 8.41 1.30
C VAL A 228 25.17 8.42 -0.21
#